data_e3f7d93ead12cf0fd8f8353d2548e630
#
_entry.id   e3f7d93ead12cf0fd8f8353d2548e630
#
_cell.length_a   1.000
_cell.length_b   1.000
_cell.length_c   1.000
_cell.angle_alpha   90.00
_cell.angle_beta   90.00
_cell.angle_gamma   90.00
#
_symmetry.space_group_name_H-M   'P 1'
#
loop_
_entity.id
_entity.type
_entity.pdbx_description
1 polymer ?
#
loop_
_entity_poly.entity_id
_entity_poly.type
_entity_poly.pdbx_seq_one_letter_code
_entity_poly.pdbx_strand_id
1 'polypeptide(L)'
;MKVQKHFNNLDVVIKYGFLMVILGTLLGCEGIPSHDPYRKYKSIEKALLSKLMLAKDSTVIQLEEGHFIFKSSLILDNKKHITLRGRGMNKTVLSFKIQENGAEGLKITNSENIILEDFTIEDAVGDNIKVTDTKGITFRRIKSAWTGEISKKNGAYALYPVICENVLIEACEVLGASDAGIYVGQSKNVIIRNNKVYWNVAGIESENSENVSIYNNQAYNNTGGILVFDLPGLTRYGRKIKVYDNEVYDNNLFNFAPPGNIVGAVPSGTGIMVLATREVEINNNKLENNKTIEVAVVSYSLIDTMNDQKSQEKRDPGSSAQIFEEGANMDLEYDPYPGAIYIHDNTYGEVSWLPNLSNEFGKLFLWKFGFDRPQIIWDGMVPENYLLSNNTLNPDYKICIQEVGVKTAILDAANDFEGLVTDPESFNCET
;
A
#
# COMPACT_ATOMS: atom_id res chain seq x y z
N MET A 1 -10.06 36.52 34.63
CA MET A 1 -9.81 35.72 35.84
C MET A 1 -11.09 35.07 36.36
N LYS A 2 -11.83 34.34 35.53
CA LYS A 2 -13.09 33.64 35.90
C LYS A 2 -13.36 32.35 35.08
N VAL A 3 -12.41 31.83 34.34
CA VAL A 3 -12.56 30.62 33.51
C VAL A 3 -11.79 29.41 34.07
N GLN A 4 -10.96 29.59 35.09
CA GLN A 4 -10.06 28.58 35.63
C GLN A 4 -10.63 27.77 36.81
N LYS A 5 -11.89 27.97 37.19
CA LYS A 5 -12.52 27.27 38.34
C LYS A 5 -13.46 26.12 37.97
N HIS A 6 -13.71 25.84 36.69
CA HIS A 6 -14.63 24.76 36.26
C HIS A 6 -13.94 23.48 35.80
N PHE A 7 -12.61 23.47 35.64
CA PHE A 7 -11.87 22.28 35.24
C PHE A 7 -11.39 21.40 36.40
N ASN A 8 -11.37 21.90 37.63
CA ASN A 8 -10.89 21.10 38.78
C ASN A 8 -11.91 20.12 39.39
N ASN A 9 -13.19 20.17 38.96
CA ASN A 9 -14.20 19.24 39.49
C ASN A 9 -14.45 18.01 38.58
N LEU A 10 -13.92 17.99 37.36
CA LEU A 10 -14.06 16.83 36.47
C LEU A 10 -12.98 15.77 36.73
N ASP A 11 -11.78 16.19 37.17
CA ASP A 11 -10.66 15.29 37.47
C ASP A 11 -10.85 14.45 38.75
N VAL A 12 -11.72 14.89 39.65
CA VAL A 12 -11.98 14.18 40.91
C VAL A 12 -12.97 13.03 40.70
N VAL A 13 -13.93 13.18 39.78
CA VAL A 13 -14.92 12.13 39.50
C VAL A 13 -14.33 10.98 38.67
N ILE A 14 -13.34 11.27 37.81
CA ILE A 14 -12.65 10.25 37.01
C ILE A 14 -11.66 9.43 37.85
N LYS A 15 -11.06 10.01 38.90
CA LYS A 15 -10.10 9.33 39.75
C LYS A 15 -10.74 8.31 40.74
N TYR A 16 -11.99 8.51 41.13
CA TYR A 16 -12.68 7.60 42.08
C TYR A 16 -13.53 6.53 41.39
N GLY A 17 -13.85 6.67 40.10
CA GLY A 17 -14.53 5.64 39.31
C GLY A 17 -13.64 4.50 38.83
N PHE A 18 -12.32 4.70 38.80
CA PHE A 18 -11.34 3.69 38.35
C PHE A 18 -10.79 2.80 39.48
N LEU A 19 -11.04 3.12 40.77
CA LEU A 19 -10.47 2.39 41.89
C LEU A 19 -11.34 1.23 42.41
N MET A 20 -12.56 1.05 41.90
CA MET A 20 -13.49 -0.01 42.32
C MET A 20 -13.54 -1.22 41.36
N VAL A 21 -12.78 -1.25 40.27
CA VAL A 21 -12.76 -2.38 39.31
C VAL A 21 -11.50 -3.25 39.43
N ILE A 22 -10.51 -2.86 40.24
CA ILE A 22 -9.21 -3.58 40.34
C ILE A 22 -9.17 -4.60 41.52
N LEU A 23 -10.26 -4.81 42.27
CA LEU A 23 -10.24 -5.72 43.42
C LEU A 23 -10.97 -7.06 43.17
N GLY A 24 -11.14 -7.50 41.91
CA GLY A 24 -11.95 -8.68 41.59
C GLY A 24 -11.28 -9.81 40.80
N THR A 25 -9.99 -9.76 40.46
CA THR A 25 -9.35 -10.87 39.71
C THR A 25 -7.92 -11.18 40.18
N LEU A 26 -7.81 -11.63 41.42
CA LEU A 26 -6.60 -12.32 41.90
C LEU A 26 -7.00 -13.73 42.36
N LEU A 27 -7.29 -14.60 41.37
CA LEU A 27 -7.34 -16.05 41.60
C LEU A 27 -7.02 -16.73 40.26
N GLY A 28 -5.89 -17.46 40.23
CA GLY A 28 -5.61 -18.46 39.21
C GLY A 28 -4.53 -18.11 38.20
N CYS A 29 -3.29 -17.86 38.62
CA CYS A 29 -2.13 -18.18 37.78
C CYS A 29 -1.85 -19.69 37.94
N GLU A 30 -2.59 -20.52 37.19
CA GLU A 30 -2.05 -21.82 36.83
C GLU A 30 -0.97 -21.57 35.78
N GLY A 31 0.28 -21.97 36.13
CA GLY A 31 1.41 -21.81 35.25
C GLY A 31 1.15 -22.46 33.88
N ILE A 32 1.23 -21.68 32.84
CA ILE A 32 1.25 -22.19 31.45
C ILE A 32 2.37 -23.22 31.39
N PRO A 33 2.10 -24.48 31.01
CA PRO A 33 3.16 -25.48 30.89
C PRO A 33 4.19 -24.93 29.91
N SER A 34 5.45 -24.91 30.28
CA SER A 34 6.59 -24.53 29.43
C SER A 34 6.81 -25.59 28.34
N HIS A 35 5.82 -25.85 27.53
CA HIS A 35 5.97 -26.65 26.35
C HIS A 35 6.44 -25.68 25.27
N ASP A 36 7.77 -25.66 24.98
CA ASP A 36 8.32 -24.94 23.85
C ASP A 36 7.70 -25.54 22.58
N PRO A 37 6.65 -24.92 22.02
CA PRO A 37 5.96 -25.45 20.86
C PRO A 37 6.86 -25.48 19.62
N TYR A 38 8.04 -24.88 19.72
CA TYR A 38 8.99 -24.67 18.63
C TYR A 38 10.06 -25.75 18.53
N ARG A 39 10.20 -26.60 19.54
CA ARG A 39 11.25 -27.63 19.58
C ARG A 39 11.14 -28.68 18.47
N LYS A 40 9.94 -28.86 17.90
CA LYS A 40 9.64 -29.86 16.86
C LYS A 40 10.02 -29.42 15.44
N TYR A 41 10.31 -28.14 15.19
CA TYR A 41 10.39 -27.56 13.83
C TYR A 41 11.80 -27.35 13.28
N LYS A 42 12.85 -27.45 14.08
CA LYS A 42 14.26 -27.26 13.63
C LYS A 42 14.68 -28.18 12.47
N SER A 43 14.10 -29.36 12.38
CA SER A 43 14.44 -30.34 11.33
C SER A 43 13.82 -30.01 9.96
N ILE A 44 12.69 -29.26 9.92
CA ILE A 44 11.96 -28.93 8.69
C ILE A 44 12.66 -27.80 7.95
N GLU A 45 13.15 -26.79 8.63
CA GLU A 45 13.87 -25.65 8.01
C GLU A 45 15.03 -26.14 7.15
N LYS A 46 15.95 -26.93 7.71
CA LYS A 46 17.09 -27.45 6.97
C LYS A 46 16.67 -28.32 5.79
N ALA A 47 15.64 -29.14 5.97
CA ALA A 47 15.14 -30.02 4.89
C ALA A 47 14.50 -29.22 3.77
N LEU A 48 13.72 -28.18 4.10
CA LEU A 48 13.07 -27.33 3.09
C LEU A 48 14.09 -26.46 2.36
N LEU A 49 15.03 -25.85 3.08
CA LEU A 49 16.15 -25.12 2.46
C LEU A 49 16.91 -26.00 1.48
N SER A 50 17.24 -27.24 1.87
CA SER A 50 17.92 -28.18 0.97
C SER A 50 17.07 -28.51 -0.25
N LYS A 51 15.75 -28.71 -0.09
CA LYS A 51 14.83 -28.96 -1.22
C LYS A 51 14.79 -27.77 -2.19
N LEU A 52 14.71 -26.55 -1.68
CA LEU A 52 14.69 -25.33 -2.51
C LEU A 52 16.03 -25.16 -3.26
N MET A 53 17.16 -25.31 -2.59
CA MET A 53 18.49 -25.16 -3.19
C MET A 53 18.78 -26.23 -4.24
N LEU A 54 18.40 -27.48 -3.98
CA LEU A 54 18.69 -28.63 -4.84
C LEU A 54 17.57 -28.95 -5.84
N ALA A 55 16.50 -28.19 -5.84
CA ALA A 55 15.39 -28.39 -6.78
C ALA A 55 15.91 -28.34 -8.22
N LYS A 56 15.55 -29.37 -8.98
CA LYS A 56 15.74 -29.39 -10.44
C LYS A 56 14.60 -28.60 -11.09
N ASP A 57 14.86 -28.11 -12.28
CA ASP A 57 13.81 -27.45 -13.07
C ASP A 57 12.57 -28.35 -13.24
N SER A 58 11.41 -27.73 -13.32
CA SER A 58 10.10 -28.39 -13.43
C SER A 58 9.71 -29.25 -12.20
N THR A 59 10.19 -28.86 -11.01
CA THR A 59 9.87 -29.58 -9.76
C THR A 59 8.67 -28.97 -9.05
N VAL A 60 7.78 -29.81 -8.55
CA VAL A 60 6.76 -29.41 -7.56
C VAL A 60 7.28 -29.75 -6.16
N ILE A 61 7.49 -28.71 -5.36
CA ILE A 61 7.89 -28.85 -3.94
C ILE A 61 6.58 -28.79 -3.12
N GLN A 62 6.10 -29.98 -2.71
CA GLN A 62 4.91 -30.10 -1.89
C GLN A 62 5.28 -29.87 -0.42
N LEU A 63 4.61 -28.88 0.19
CA LEU A 63 4.63 -28.64 1.63
C LEU A 63 3.53 -29.47 2.30
N GLU A 64 3.80 -29.94 3.49
CA GLU A 64 2.81 -30.69 4.28
C GLU A 64 1.87 -29.75 5.04
N GLU A 65 0.79 -30.31 5.56
CA GLU A 65 -0.10 -29.61 6.48
C GLU A 65 0.61 -29.43 7.83
N GLY A 66 0.56 -28.21 8.40
CA GLY A 66 1.16 -27.89 9.69
C GLY A 66 1.56 -26.42 9.81
N HIS A 67 1.95 -26.03 11.02
CA HIS A 67 2.51 -24.73 11.33
C HIS A 67 4.03 -24.91 11.54
N PHE A 68 4.81 -24.39 10.60
CA PHE A 68 6.25 -24.54 10.55
C PHE A 68 6.93 -23.24 10.91
N ILE A 69 7.93 -23.30 11.79
CA ILE A 69 8.64 -22.10 12.27
C ILE A 69 10.06 -22.10 11.75
N PHE A 70 10.47 -20.92 11.28
CA PHE A 70 11.76 -20.70 10.61
C PHE A 70 12.55 -19.62 11.36
N LYS A 71 13.86 -19.85 11.49
CA LYS A 71 14.84 -18.89 12.02
C LYS A 71 15.62 -18.17 10.91
N SER A 72 15.53 -18.67 9.69
CA SER A 72 16.28 -18.13 8.56
C SER A 72 15.39 -18.00 7.33
N SER A 73 15.69 -17.02 6.49
CA SER A 73 15.03 -16.85 5.19
C SER A 73 15.08 -18.12 4.35
N LEU A 74 13.98 -18.43 3.68
CA LEU A 74 13.95 -19.44 2.62
C LEU A 74 14.39 -18.80 1.32
N ILE A 75 15.27 -19.46 0.57
CA ILE A 75 15.86 -18.91 -0.66
C ILE A 75 15.65 -19.87 -1.83
N LEU A 76 15.15 -19.29 -2.93
CA LEU A 76 15.04 -19.94 -4.24
C LEU A 76 15.74 -19.04 -5.27
N ASP A 77 16.88 -19.44 -5.74
CA ASP A 77 17.69 -18.66 -6.67
C ASP A 77 18.02 -19.45 -7.94
N ASN A 78 17.95 -18.77 -9.08
CA ASN A 78 18.29 -19.31 -10.39
C ASN A 78 17.60 -20.64 -10.70
N LYS A 79 16.26 -20.66 -10.58
CA LYS A 79 15.42 -21.84 -10.82
C LYS A 79 14.37 -21.57 -11.90
N LYS A 80 13.97 -22.66 -12.60
CA LYS A 80 12.95 -22.57 -13.64
C LYS A 80 11.81 -23.56 -13.40
N HIS A 81 10.60 -23.12 -13.66
CA HIS A 81 9.39 -23.93 -13.60
C HIS A 81 9.19 -24.65 -12.24
N ILE A 82 9.43 -23.93 -11.15
CA ILE A 82 9.23 -24.48 -9.80
C ILE A 82 7.85 -24.11 -9.30
N THR A 83 7.16 -25.08 -8.75
CA THR A 83 5.93 -24.86 -7.98
C THR A 83 6.20 -25.16 -6.50
N LEU A 84 6.01 -24.18 -5.63
CA LEU A 84 5.96 -24.36 -4.18
C LEU A 84 4.48 -24.38 -3.77
N ARG A 85 4.00 -25.53 -3.30
CA ARG A 85 2.56 -25.74 -3.03
C ARG A 85 2.33 -26.21 -1.61
N GLY A 86 1.45 -25.53 -0.89
CA GLY A 86 0.91 -25.97 0.41
C GLY A 86 -0.29 -26.92 0.26
N ARG A 87 -0.99 -27.12 1.36
CA ARG A 87 -2.23 -27.88 1.45
C ARG A 87 -3.47 -26.98 1.56
N GLY A 88 -3.26 -25.66 1.50
CA GLY A 88 -4.27 -24.60 1.62
C GLY A 88 -3.80 -23.51 2.58
N MET A 89 -4.31 -22.29 2.39
CA MET A 89 -3.93 -21.11 3.21
C MET A 89 -4.09 -21.36 4.72
N ASN A 90 -5.13 -22.11 5.12
CA ASN A 90 -5.40 -22.39 6.54
C ASN A 90 -4.75 -23.69 7.04
N LYS A 91 -4.01 -24.39 6.21
CA LYS A 91 -3.47 -25.72 6.52
C LYS A 91 -1.95 -25.77 6.55
N THR A 92 -1.29 -25.02 5.68
CA THR A 92 0.17 -24.92 5.63
C THR A 92 0.58 -23.50 6.01
N VAL A 93 1.25 -23.34 7.13
CA VAL A 93 1.70 -22.03 7.63
C VAL A 93 3.22 -22.04 7.80
N LEU A 94 3.88 -21.07 7.16
CA LEU A 94 5.31 -20.81 7.27
C LEU A 94 5.51 -19.54 8.11
N SER A 95 5.87 -19.69 9.39
CA SER A 95 6.01 -18.59 10.34
C SER A 95 7.47 -18.22 10.57
N PHE A 96 7.77 -16.95 10.43
CA PHE A 96 9.09 -16.37 10.66
C PHE A 96 9.16 -15.56 11.95
N LYS A 97 8.22 -15.79 12.87
CA LYS A 97 8.08 -15.04 14.13
C LYS A 97 9.34 -15.05 15.01
N ILE A 98 10.20 -16.02 14.82
CA ILE A 98 11.48 -16.14 15.55
C ILE A 98 12.68 -16.03 14.60
N GLN A 99 12.53 -15.31 13.50
CA GLN A 99 13.60 -15.15 12.51
C GLN A 99 14.82 -14.45 13.13
N GLU A 100 15.98 -15.05 12.93
CA GLU A 100 17.29 -14.58 13.42
C GLU A 100 18.22 -14.22 12.26
N ASN A 101 18.02 -14.83 11.06
CA ASN A 101 18.89 -14.67 9.91
C ASN A 101 18.12 -14.33 8.64
N GLY A 102 18.61 -13.33 7.92
CA GLY A 102 17.93 -12.76 6.77
C GLY A 102 16.82 -11.81 7.19
N ALA A 103 16.20 -11.13 6.26
CA ALA A 103 15.10 -10.19 6.48
C ALA A 103 13.81 -10.73 5.86
N GLU A 104 13.89 -11.31 4.70
CA GLU A 104 12.73 -11.86 3.98
C GLU A 104 12.33 -13.23 4.54
N GLY A 105 11.05 -13.54 4.50
CA GLY A 105 10.57 -14.89 4.79
C GLY A 105 10.94 -15.85 3.67
N LEU A 106 10.44 -15.60 2.46
CA LEU A 106 10.81 -16.31 1.23
C LEU A 106 11.40 -15.31 0.23
N LYS A 107 12.62 -15.56 -0.20
CA LYS A 107 13.31 -14.79 -1.23
C LYS A 107 13.46 -15.60 -2.51
N ILE A 108 13.04 -15.04 -3.65
CA ILE A 108 13.18 -15.63 -4.98
C ILE A 108 13.94 -14.64 -5.85
N THR A 109 14.99 -15.14 -6.53
CA THR A 109 15.81 -14.29 -7.40
C THR A 109 16.18 -15.02 -8.69
N ASN A 110 16.43 -14.23 -9.77
CA ASN A 110 16.98 -14.72 -11.04
C ASN A 110 16.26 -15.96 -11.60
N SER A 111 14.94 -16.03 -11.50
CA SER A 111 14.19 -17.25 -11.75
C SER A 111 13.18 -17.10 -12.89
N GLU A 112 12.62 -18.23 -13.34
CA GLU A 112 11.67 -18.24 -14.46
C GLU A 112 10.50 -19.18 -14.19
N ASN A 113 9.25 -18.69 -14.41
CA ASN A 113 8.01 -19.46 -14.27
C ASN A 113 7.85 -20.14 -12.90
N ILE A 114 7.84 -19.32 -11.85
CA ILE A 114 7.67 -19.78 -10.47
C ILE A 114 6.21 -19.65 -10.05
N ILE A 115 5.68 -20.66 -9.39
CA ILE A 115 4.31 -20.69 -8.85
C ILE A 115 4.40 -20.90 -7.34
N LEU A 116 3.78 -20.00 -6.59
CA LEU A 116 3.58 -20.09 -5.14
C LEU A 116 2.09 -20.22 -4.89
N GLU A 117 1.66 -21.32 -4.25
CA GLU A 117 0.23 -21.51 -4.06
C GLU A 117 -0.14 -22.31 -2.79
N ASP A 118 -1.32 -21.98 -2.26
CA ASP A 118 -1.99 -22.77 -1.22
C ASP A 118 -1.28 -22.85 0.12
N PHE A 119 -0.67 -21.74 0.60
CA PHE A 119 -0.06 -21.67 1.94
C PHE A 119 -0.15 -20.28 2.56
N THR A 120 0.09 -20.20 3.85
CA THR A 120 0.31 -18.95 4.59
C THR A 120 1.80 -18.75 4.83
N ILE A 121 2.24 -17.50 4.72
CA ILE A 121 3.52 -17.01 5.19
C ILE A 121 3.31 -15.83 6.13
N GLU A 122 4.01 -15.80 7.26
CA GLU A 122 3.74 -14.79 8.28
C GLU A 122 4.97 -14.36 9.06
N ASP A 123 4.89 -13.13 9.59
CA ASP A 123 5.77 -12.57 10.63
C ASP A 123 7.27 -12.50 10.24
N ALA A 124 7.62 -12.33 8.98
CA ALA A 124 9.01 -12.05 8.61
C ALA A 124 9.47 -10.69 9.17
N VAL A 125 10.76 -10.58 9.46
CA VAL A 125 11.36 -9.34 9.98
C VAL A 125 11.29 -8.20 8.96
N GLY A 126 11.52 -8.51 7.69
CA GLY A 126 11.37 -7.60 6.55
C GLY A 126 10.17 -7.99 5.69
N ASP A 127 10.40 -8.34 4.43
CA ASP A 127 9.32 -8.71 3.52
C ASP A 127 8.90 -10.17 3.71
N ASN A 128 7.60 -10.48 3.67
CA ASN A 128 7.17 -11.87 3.77
C ASN A 128 7.60 -12.67 2.53
N ILE A 129 7.28 -12.20 1.31
CA ILE A 129 7.75 -12.80 0.07
C ILE A 129 8.33 -11.73 -0.84
N LYS A 130 9.63 -11.80 -1.09
CA LYS A 130 10.34 -10.94 -2.04
C LYS A 130 10.74 -11.71 -3.29
N VAL A 131 10.42 -11.16 -4.45
CA VAL A 131 10.79 -11.73 -5.75
C VAL A 131 11.47 -10.66 -6.58
N THR A 132 12.69 -10.92 -7.04
CA THR A 132 13.43 -9.99 -7.88
C THR A 132 13.95 -10.68 -9.16
N ASP A 133 14.10 -9.92 -10.23
CA ASP A 133 14.71 -10.39 -11.49
C ASP A 133 14.11 -11.72 -11.97
N THR A 134 12.77 -11.83 -11.91
CA THR A 134 12.08 -13.09 -12.22
C THR A 134 11.08 -12.87 -13.36
N LYS A 135 11.14 -13.78 -14.35
CA LYS A 135 10.22 -13.79 -15.49
C LYS A 135 9.17 -14.89 -15.33
N GLY A 136 7.92 -14.47 -15.14
CA GLY A 136 6.81 -15.37 -14.83
C GLY A 136 6.80 -15.74 -13.34
N ILE A 137 6.03 -15.01 -12.55
CA ILE A 137 5.76 -15.32 -11.15
C ILE A 137 4.24 -15.33 -10.90
N THR A 138 3.76 -16.38 -10.27
CA THR A 138 2.36 -16.49 -9.84
C THR A 138 2.27 -16.66 -8.32
N PHE A 139 1.51 -15.78 -7.69
CA PHE A 139 1.04 -15.94 -6.32
C PHE A 139 -0.44 -16.30 -6.38
N ARG A 140 -0.80 -17.46 -5.91
CA ARG A 140 -2.17 -17.95 -5.99
C ARG A 140 -2.63 -18.53 -4.66
N ARG A 141 -3.69 -18.00 -4.10
CA ARG A 141 -4.21 -18.47 -2.80
C ARG A 141 -3.11 -18.51 -1.73
N ILE A 142 -2.38 -17.40 -1.63
CA ILE A 142 -1.39 -17.16 -0.57
C ILE A 142 -2.03 -16.25 0.47
N LYS A 143 -1.90 -16.60 1.74
CA LYS A 143 -2.09 -15.67 2.84
C LYS A 143 -0.73 -15.14 3.27
N SER A 144 -0.58 -13.81 3.28
CA SER A 144 0.64 -13.15 3.75
C SER A 144 0.29 -12.16 4.85
N ALA A 145 0.82 -12.35 6.06
CA ALA A 145 0.33 -11.65 7.23
C ALA A 145 1.43 -11.30 8.25
N TRP A 146 1.18 -10.24 9.02
CA TRP A 146 1.78 -10.06 10.33
C TRP A 146 0.69 -10.28 11.38
N THR A 147 0.92 -11.25 12.30
CA THR A 147 -0.11 -11.79 13.20
C THR A 147 -0.28 -11.01 14.50
N GLY A 148 0.58 -10.04 14.77
CA GLY A 148 0.53 -9.21 15.97
C GLY A 148 -0.35 -7.97 15.82
N GLU A 149 -0.08 -6.98 16.65
CA GLU A 149 -0.68 -5.66 16.53
C GLU A 149 -0.14 -4.96 15.27
N ILE A 150 -0.98 -4.11 14.66
CA ILE A 150 -0.58 -3.24 13.56
C ILE A 150 0.52 -2.29 14.06
N SER A 151 1.68 -2.36 13.45
CA SER A 151 2.85 -1.66 13.93
C SER A 151 3.82 -1.30 12.81
N LYS A 152 4.46 -0.13 12.93
CA LYS A 152 5.61 0.26 12.10
C LYS A 152 6.81 -0.68 12.20
N LYS A 153 6.79 -1.65 13.13
CA LYS A 153 7.83 -2.69 13.27
C LYS A 153 7.55 -3.92 12.42
N ASN A 154 6.35 -4.02 11.85
CA ASN A 154 6.06 -5.06 10.89
C ASN A 154 6.93 -4.85 9.66
N GLY A 155 7.20 -5.91 8.90
CA GLY A 155 7.93 -5.78 7.66
C GLY A 155 7.19 -4.92 6.61
N ALA A 156 7.93 -4.45 5.63
CA ALA A 156 7.42 -3.47 4.69
C ALA A 156 6.38 -4.07 3.73
N TYR A 157 6.71 -5.17 3.06
CA TYR A 157 5.91 -5.71 1.97
C TYR A 157 5.50 -7.16 2.22
N ALA A 158 4.19 -7.42 2.04
CA ALA A 158 3.71 -8.78 2.23
C ALA A 158 3.92 -9.66 0.99
N LEU A 159 3.56 -9.17 -0.21
CA LEU A 159 3.89 -9.76 -1.50
C LEU A 159 4.65 -8.71 -2.32
N TYR A 160 5.91 -8.98 -2.62
CA TYR A 160 6.84 -7.99 -3.15
C TYR A 160 7.57 -8.47 -4.42
N PRO A 161 6.92 -8.56 -5.59
CA PRO A 161 7.62 -8.67 -6.87
C PRO A 161 8.16 -7.30 -7.32
N VAL A 162 9.46 -7.25 -7.60
CA VAL A 162 10.17 -6.07 -8.11
C VAL A 162 11.12 -6.45 -9.24
N ILE A 163 11.18 -5.63 -10.30
CA ILE A 163 11.95 -5.92 -11.52
C ILE A 163 11.56 -7.30 -12.10
N CYS A 164 10.25 -7.57 -12.13
CA CYS A 164 9.70 -8.82 -12.65
C CYS A 164 8.93 -8.60 -13.95
N GLU A 165 8.75 -9.68 -14.72
CA GLU A 165 7.93 -9.69 -15.93
C GLU A 165 6.91 -10.82 -15.87
N ASN A 166 5.68 -10.57 -16.36
CA ASN A 166 4.57 -11.53 -16.33
C ASN A 166 4.23 -11.97 -14.89
N VAL A 167 3.73 -11.04 -14.10
CA VAL A 167 3.35 -11.22 -12.70
C VAL A 167 1.85 -11.48 -12.58
N LEU A 168 1.46 -12.53 -11.89
CA LEU A 168 0.07 -12.82 -11.53
C LEU A 168 -0.06 -12.94 -10.01
N ILE A 169 -0.94 -12.12 -9.42
CA ILE A 169 -1.31 -12.20 -8.00
C ILE A 169 -2.81 -12.38 -7.91
N GLU A 170 -3.27 -13.57 -7.52
CA GLU A 170 -4.69 -13.88 -7.52
C GLU A 170 -5.18 -14.67 -6.31
N ALA A 171 -6.37 -14.36 -5.86
CA ALA A 171 -7.07 -15.02 -4.77
C ALA A 171 -6.24 -15.10 -3.46
N CYS A 172 -5.43 -14.07 -3.22
CA CYS A 172 -4.59 -13.94 -2.03
C CYS A 172 -5.30 -13.14 -0.92
N GLU A 173 -4.88 -13.37 0.32
CA GLU A 173 -5.29 -12.60 1.50
C GLU A 173 -4.06 -11.97 2.14
N VAL A 174 -4.05 -10.63 2.29
CA VAL A 174 -2.83 -9.91 2.65
C VAL A 174 -3.10 -8.87 3.73
N LEU A 175 -2.32 -8.88 4.81
CA LEU A 175 -2.54 -7.97 5.93
C LEU A 175 -1.30 -7.67 6.78
N GLY A 176 -1.28 -6.48 7.35
CA GLY A 176 -0.36 -6.08 8.41
C GLY A 176 0.96 -5.46 7.94
N ALA A 177 1.15 -5.22 6.64
CA ALA A 177 2.36 -4.61 6.11
C ALA A 177 2.50 -3.14 6.53
N SER A 178 3.70 -2.74 6.93
CA SER A 178 3.98 -1.36 7.36
C SER A 178 4.25 -0.40 6.19
N ASP A 179 4.25 -0.92 4.98
CA ASP A 179 4.32 -0.17 3.72
C ASP A 179 3.19 -0.64 2.80
N ALA A 180 3.34 -1.67 1.99
CA ALA A 180 2.27 -2.16 1.14
C ALA A 180 1.97 -3.66 1.32
N GLY A 181 0.68 -4.00 1.34
CA GLY A 181 0.23 -5.39 1.35
C GLY A 181 0.65 -6.10 0.07
N ILE A 182 0.18 -5.65 -1.08
CA ILE A 182 0.67 -6.07 -2.38
C ILE A 182 1.43 -4.90 -2.99
N TYR A 183 2.73 -5.07 -3.17
CA TYR A 183 3.57 -4.14 -3.89
C TYR A 183 4.08 -4.76 -5.18
N VAL A 184 3.94 -4.06 -6.29
CA VAL A 184 4.55 -4.44 -7.57
C VAL A 184 5.35 -3.25 -8.08
N GLY A 185 6.68 -3.38 -8.05
CA GLY A 185 7.58 -2.29 -8.45
C GLY A 185 8.39 -2.62 -9.70
N GLN A 186 8.60 -1.61 -10.55
CA GLN A 186 9.49 -1.68 -11.71
C GLN A 186 9.27 -2.93 -12.57
N SER A 187 8.02 -3.39 -12.64
CA SER A 187 7.62 -4.65 -13.27
C SER A 187 6.80 -4.43 -14.54
N LYS A 188 6.62 -5.50 -15.33
CA LYS A 188 5.89 -5.42 -16.61
C LYS A 188 4.94 -6.59 -16.79
N ASN A 189 3.79 -6.32 -17.45
CA ASN A 189 2.72 -7.30 -17.68
C ASN A 189 2.22 -7.90 -16.37
N VAL A 190 1.52 -7.12 -15.60
CA VAL A 190 1.09 -7.42 -14.23
C VAL A 190 -0.42 -7.59 -14.16
N ILE A 191 -0.88 -8.62 -13.47
CA ILE A 191 -2.28 -8.86 -13.15
C ILE A 191 -2.41 -9.06 -11.65
N ILE A 192 -3.24 -8.21 -10.99
CA ILE A 192 -3.58 -8.29 -9.57
C ILE A 192 -5.09 -8.41 -9.47
N ARG A 193 -5.62 -9.59 -9.07
CA ARG A 193 -7.06 -9.83 -9.10
C ARG A 193 -7.59 -10.73 -8.00
N ASN A 194 -8.85 -10.53 -7.63
CA ASN A 194 -9.58 -11.38 -6.68
C ASN A 194 -8.89 -11.50 -5.30
N ASN A 195 -8.14 -10.47 -4.88
CA ASN A 195 -7.42 -10.46 -3.62
C ASN A 195 -8.22 -9.71 -2.53
N LYS A 196 -7.96 -10.04 -1.27
CA LYS A 196 -8.42 -9.32 -0.09
C LYS A 196 -7.22 -8.70 0.61
N VAL A 197 -7.21 -7.38 0.71
CA VAL A 197 -6.05 -6.63 1.20
C VAL A 197 -6.51 -5.62 2.25
N TYR A 198 -6.08 -5.81 3.49
CA TYR A 198 -6.57 -5.00 4.61
C TYR A 198 -5.55 -4.87 5.75
N TRP A 199 -5.70 -3.82 6.56
CA TRP A 199 -4.81 -3.50 7.69
C TRP A 199 -3.34 -3.25 7.31
N ASN A 200 -3.10 -2.74 6.11
CA ASN A 200 -1.79 -2.30 5.65
C ASN A 200 -1.73 -0.75 5.62
N VAL A 201 -0.58 -0.18 5.39
CA VAL A 201 -0.50 1.24 5.02
C VAL A 201 -1.05 1.40 3.61
N ALA A 202 -0.39 0.92 2.59
CA ALA A 202 -0.99 0.79 1.27
C ALA A 202 -1.61 -0.61 1.13
N GLY A 203 -2.86 -0.70 0.66
CA GLY A 203 -3.45 -1.99 0.34
C GLY A 203 -2.74 -2.64 -0.84
N ILE A 204 -2.90 -2.05 -2.02
CA ILE A 204 -2.23 -2.45 -3.27
C ILE A 204 -1.44 -1.26 -3.78
N GLU A 205 -0.19 -1.47 -4.14
CA GLU A 205 0.68 -0.47 -4.72
C GLU A 205 1.31 -0.98 -6.03
N SER A 206 1.15 -0.21 -7.09
CA SER A 206 1.85 -0.37 -8.36
C SER A 206 2.79 0.80 -8.53
N GLU A 207 4.09 0.54 -8.44
CA GLU A 207 5.11 1.59 -8.52
C GLU A 207 5.98 1.39 -9.76
N ASN A 208 6.14 2.45 -10.56
CA ASN A 208 7.00 2.46 -11.75
C ASN A 208 6.83 1.18 -12.62
N SER A 209 5.60 0.74 -12.86
CA SER A 209 5.31 -0.52 -13.55
C SER A 209 4.52 -0.29 -14.84
N GLU A 210 4.71 -1.16 -15.82
CA GLU A 210 4.12 -1.03 -17.16
C GLU A 210 3.14 -2.16 -17.45
N ASN A 211 1.99 -1.83 -18.09
CA ASN A 211 0.95 -2.76 -18.47
C ASN A 211 0.42 -3.55 -17.26
N VAL A 212 -0.23 -2.83 -16.37
CA VAL A 212 -0.75 -3.34 -15.09
C VAL A 212 -2.28 -3.36 -15.12
N SER A 213 -2.88 -4.45 -14.68
CA SER A 213 -4.32 -4.59 -14.48
C SER A 213 -4.61 -4.96 -13.04
N ILE A 214 -5.35 -4.09 -12.32
CA ILE A 214 -5.75 -4.27 -10.93
C ILE A 214 -7.28 -4.35 -10.89
N TYR A 215 -7.86 -5.55 -10.68
CA TYR A 215 -9.30 -5.71 -10.77
C TYR A 215 -9.89 -6.80 -9.89
N ASN A 216 -11.17 -6.67 -9.58
CA ASN A 216 -11.93 -7.59 -8.72
C ASN A 216 -11.26 -7.78 -7.33
N ASN A 217 -10.55 -6.78 -6.81
CA ASN A 217 -9.96 -6.85 -5.48
C ASN A 217 -10.84 -6.15 -4.45
N GLN A 218 -10.71 -6.56 -3.20
CA GLN A 218 -11.24 -5.87 -2.04
C GLN A 218 -10.07 -5.23 -1.27
N ALA A 219 -9.97 -3.90 -1.31
CA ALA A 219 -8.97 -3.14 -0.56
C ALA A 219 -9.69 -2.30 0.51
N TYR A 220 -9.59 -2.71 1.78
CA TYR A 220 -10.37 -2.11 2.85
C TYR A 220 -9.62 -2.07 4.19
N ASN A 221 -10.00 -1.14 5.05
CA ASN A 221 -9.34 -0.95 6.35
C ASN A 221 -7.82 -0.74 6.26
N ASN A 222 -7.30 -0.21 5.15
CA ASN A 222 -5.92 0.24 5.03
C ASN A 222 -5.83 1.74 5.33
N THR A 223 -4.65 2.32 5.30
CA THR A 223 -4.47 3.79 5.31
C THR A 223 -4.85 4.37 3.95
N GLY A 224 -4.34 3.77 2.86
CA GLY A 224 -4.73 3.99 1.48
C GLY A 224 -5.10 2.66 0.80
N GLY A 225 -6.13 2.66 -0.07
CA GLY A 225 -6.65 1.45 -0.69
C GLY A 225 -5.78 0.95 -1.84
N ILE A 226 -5.75 1.68 -2.96
CA ILE A 226 -4.96 1.35 -4.16
C ILE A 226 -4.12 2.56 -4.55
N LEU A 227 -2.81 2.37 -4.65
CA LEU A 227 -1.84 3.40 -5.00
C LEU A 227 -1.17 3.07 -6.34
N VAL A 228 -1.10 4.07 -7.21
CA VAL A 228 -0.46 3.96 -8.53
C VAL A 228 0.58 5.07 -8.60
N PHE A 229 1.83 4.72 -8.34
CA PHE A 229 2.90 5.67 -8.11
C PHE A 229 3.98 5.60 -9.19
N ASP A 230 4.54 6.75 -9.49
CA ASP A 230 5.78 6.88 -10.25
C ASP A 230 6.76 7.74 -9.46
N LEU A 231 7.94 7.20 -9.22
CA LEU A 231 8.99 7.80 -8.42
C LEU A 231 10.26 7.97 -9.24
N PRO A 232 11.07 9.02 -8.95
CA PRO A 232 12.32 9.26 -9.67
C PRO A 232 13.40 8.23 -9.35
N GLY A 233 14.41 8.14 -10.22
CA GLY A 233 15.62 7.34 -10.00
C GLY A 233 15.44 5.83 -10.11
N LEU A 234 14.30 5.36 -10.64
CA LEU A 234 14.01 3.94 -10.81
C LEU A 234 14.21 3.49 -12.28
N THR A 235 14.18 2.19 -12.52
CA THR A 235 14.58 1.61 -13.82
C THR A 235 13.57 1.80 -14.94
N ARG A 236 12.36 2.25 -14.64
CA ARG A 236 11.29 2.52 -15.61
C ARG A 236 10.24 3.46 -15.04
N TYR A 237 9.33 3.93 -15.89
CA TYR A 237 8.17 4.76 -15.50
C TYR A 237 6.87 3.99 -15.72
N GLY A 238 5.90 4.26 -14.84
CA GLY A 238 4.58 3.64 -14.88
C GLY A 238 3.74 4.15 -16.04
N ARG A 239 3.09 3.21 -16.75
CA ARG A 239 2.15 3.53 -17.83
C ARG A 239 1.27 2.33 -18.19
N LYS A 240 0.16 2.60 -18.86
CA LYS A 240 -0.82 1.60 -19.28
C LYS A 240 -1.36 0.82 -18.10
N ILE A 241 -1.87 1.54 -17.11
CA ILE A 241 -2.37 0.97 -15.86
C ILE A 241 -3.89 1.06 -15.84
N LYS A 242 -4.55 -0.05 -15.52
CA LYS A 242 -6.00 -0.12 -15.38
C LYS A 242 -6.39 -0.58 -13.99
N VAL A 243 -7.23 0.22 -13.33
CA VAL A 243 -7.80 -0.06 -12.02
C VAL A 243 -9.32 -0.15 -12.17
N TYR A 244 -9.88 -1.36 -12.14
CA TYR A 244 -11.29 -1.53 -12.46
C TYR A 244 -11.96 -2.68 -11.70
N ASP A 245 -13.28 -2.60 -11.56
CA ASP A 245 -14.10 -3.61 -10.87
C ASP A 245 -13.62 -3.94 -9.44
N ASN A 246 -12.97 -3.01 -8.73
CA ASN A 246 -12.53 -3.20 -7.35
C ASN A 246 -13.56 -2.64 -6.36
N GLU A 247 -13.58 -3.21 -5.16
CA GLU A 247 -14.25 -2.66 -3.99
C GLU A 247 -13.20 -2.01 -3.08
N VAL A 248 -13.23 -0.68 -2.97
CA VAL A 248 -12.24 0.11 -2.21
C VAL A 248 -12.95 0.92 -1.14
N TYR A 249 -12.94 0.44 0.10
CA TYR A 249 -13.78 1.00 1.15
C TYR A 249 -13.15 1.00 2.53
N ASP A 250 -13.60 1.90 3.39
CA ASP A 250 -13.16 2.00 4.80
C ASP A 250 -11.65 2.13 4.99
N ASN A 251 -10.89 2.66 4.03
CA ASN A 251 -9.43 2.79 4.13
C ASN A 251 -9.05 3.96 5.06
N ASN A 252 -9.44 3.86 6.32
CA ASN A 252 -9.34 4.90 7.34
C ASN A 252 -8.35 4.59 8.46
N LEU A 253 -7.53 3.55 8.28
CA LEU A 253 -6.51 3.17 9.26
C LEU A 253 -5.50 4.31 9.43
N PHE A 254 -5.05 4.57 10.66
CA PHE A 254 -3.97 5.54 10.87
C PHE A 254 -2.71 5.10 10.10
N ASN A 255 -1.97 6.08 9.58
CA ASN A 255 -0.73 5.77 8.87
C ASN A 255 0.35 5.36 9.87
N PHE A 256 0.81 4.12 9.76
CA PHE A 256 1.83 3.55 10.63
C PHE A 256 3.15 3.22 9.88
N ALA A 257 3.34 3.78 8.69
CA ALA A 257 4.58 3.64 7.94
C ALA A 257 5.78 4.10 8.77
N PRO A 258 6.93 3.46 8.65
CA PRO A 258 8.17 3.96 9.20
C PRO A 258 8.48 5.36 8.65
N PRO A 259 9.08 6.27 9.44
CA PRO A 259 9.50 7.57 8.96
C PRO A 259 10.44 7.47 7.75
N GLY A 260 10.19 8.28 6.73
CA GLY A 260 11.00 8.33 5.51
C GLY A 260 10.50 7.45 4.36
N ASN A 261 9.46 6.64 4.55
CA ASN A 261 8.79 5.94 3.46
C ASN A 261 7.83 6.88 2.73
N ILE A 262 7.76 6.79 1.41
CA ILE A 262 6.86 7.62 0.57
C ILE A 262 5.39 7.42 0.96
N VAL A 263 4.99 6.19 1.22
CA VAL A 263 3.62 5.88 1.67
C VAL A 263 3.28 6.54 3.03
N GLY A 264 4.28 6.99 3.80
CA GLY A 264 4.07 7.80 5.00
C GLY A 264 3.42 9.17 4.73
N ALA A 265 3.50 9.66 3.49
CA ALA A 265 2.80 10.87 3.04
C ALA A 265 1.35 10.63 2.64
N VAL A 266 0.94 9.37 2.42
CA VAL A 266 -0.44 9.03 2.03
C VAL A 266 -1.40 9.36 3.18
N PRO A 267 -2.40 10.22 2.94
CA PRO A 267 -3.37 10.56 3.97
C PRO A 267 -4.25 9.35 4.32
N SER A 268 -4.41 9.08 5.61
CA SER A 268 -5.41 8.10 6.05
C SER A 268 -6.81 8.51 5.56
N GLY A 269 -7.55 7.58 5.02
CA GLY A 269 -8.84 7.84 4.39
C GLY A 269 -8.74 8.07 2.88
N THR A 270 -7.72 7.54 2.23
CA THR A 270 -7.55 7.58 0.77
C THR A 270 -8.06 6.29 0.14
N GLY A 271 -8.94 6.40 -0.85
CA GLY A 271 -9.40 5.26 -1.64
C GLY A 271 -8.38 4.87 -2.71
N ILE A 272 -8.33 5.59 -3.82
CA ILE A 272 -7.35 5.40 -4.90
C ILE A 272 -6.50 6.68 -5.01
N MET A 273 -5.19 6.52 -5.17
CA MET A 273 -4.29 7.65 -5.42
C MET A 273 -3.39 7.36 -6.63
N VAL A 274 -3.34 8.30 -7.55
CA VAL A 274 -2.39 8.32 -8.67
C VAL A 274 -1.36 9.40 -8.37
N LEU A 275 -0.08 9.03 -8.30
CA LEU A 275 1.04 9.95 -8.05
C LEU A 275 1.98 9.94 -9.24
N ALA A 276 2.09 11.06 -9.94
CA ALA A 276 3.00 11.28 -11.07
C ALA A 276 2.91 10.27 -12.24
N THR A 277 2.08 9.25 -12.13
CA THR A 277 1.94 8.18 -13.12
C THR A 277 1.11 8.65 -14.32
N ARG A 278 1.40 8.10 -15.49
CA ARG A 278 0.74 8.44 -16.74
C ARG A 278 0.01 7.25 -17.37
N GLU A 279 -0.93 7.50 -18.28
CA GLU A 279 -1.74 6.50 -18.97
C GLU A 279 -2.47 5.57 -17.97
N VAL A 280 -3.26 6.16 -17.06
CA VAL A 280 -4.03 5.43 -16.03
C VAL A 280 -5.52 5.53 -16.32
N GLU A 281 -6.22 4.40 -16.34
CA GLU A 281 -7.66 4.30 -16.46
C GLU A 281 -8.25 3.73 -15.16
N ILE A 282 -9.23 4.45 -14.58
CA ILE A 282 -9.90 4.06 -13.34
C ILE A 282 -11.39 3.97 -13.62
N ASN A 283 -11.95 2.75 -13.67
CA ASN A 283 -13.35 2.59 -14.04
C ASN A 283 -14.05 1.43 -13.33
N ASN A 284 -15.37 1.49 -13.26
CA ASN A 284 -16.22 0.45 -12.67
C ASN A 284 -15.85 0.04 -11.22
N ASN A 285 -15.10 0.85 -10.49
CA ASN A 285 -14.80 0.57 -9.09
C ASN A 285 -15.96 1.02 -8.21
N LYS A 286 -16.14 0.34 -7.09
CA LYS A 286 -16.99 0.80 -5.99
C LYS A 286 -16.12 1.40 -4.90
N LEU A 287 -16.23 2.72 -4.72
CA LEU A 287 -15.50 3.47 -3.69
C LEU A 287 -16.47 3.94 -2.60
N GLU A 288 -16.17 3.64 -1.35
CA GLU A 288 -17.10 3.91 -0.26
C GLU A 288 -16.39 4.20 1.07
N ASN A 289 -16.80 5.29 1.72
CA ASN A 289 -16.37 5.64 3.09
C ASN A 289 -14.84 5.75 3.28
N ASN A 290 -14.09 6.17 2.23
CA ASN A 290 -12.71 6.59 2.39
C ASN A 290 -12.72 8.06 2.85
N LYS A 291 -12.55 8.30 4.14
CA LYS A 291 -12.95 9.55 4.82
C LYS A 291 -12.23 10.81 4.35
N THR A 292 -11.06 10.71 3.76
CA THR A 292 -10.34 11.88 3.27
C THR A 292 -10.69 12.15 1.81
N ILE A 293 -10.52 11.16 0.93
CA ILE A 293 -10.76 11.29 -0.51
C ILE A 293 -10.99 9.93 -1.17
N GLU A 294 -11.93 9.83 -2.07
CA GLU A 294 -12.17 8.59 -2.81
C GLU A 294 -11.13 8.39 -3.93
N VAL A 295 -10.86 9.43 -4.73
CA VAL A 295 -9.81 9.39 -5.76
C VAL A 295 -9.00 10.69 -5.73
N ALA A 296 -7.67 10.55 -5.69
CA ALA A 296 -6.73 11.66 -5.76
C ALA A 296 -5.76 11.48 -6.93
N VAL A 297 -5.58 12.52 -7.73
CA VAL A 297 -4.56 12.62 -8.78
C VAL A 297 -3.60 13.72 -8.36
N VAL A 298 -2.35 13.36 -8.09
CA VAL A 298 -1.37 14.29 -7.51
C VAL A 298 -0.01 14.18 -8.20
N SER A 299 0.71 15.28 -8.23
CA SER A 299 2.09 15.34 -8.69
C SER A 299 3.06 14.96 -7.58
N TYR A 300 4.22 14.45 -7.95
CA TYR A 300 5.31 14.20 -7.00
C TYR A 300 5.78 15.50 -6.32
N SER A 301 5.78 16.61 -7.06
CA SER A 301 6.14 17.93 -6.53
C SER A 301 5.29 18.38 -5.35
N LEU A 302 4.01 18.00 -5.29
CA LEU A 302 3.16 18.29 -4.13
C LEU A 302 3.63 17.52 -2.89
N ILE A 303 3.94 16.24 -3.05
CA ILE A 303 4.42 15.39 -1.95
C ILE A 303 5.77 15.87 -1.43
N ASP A 304 6.66 16.27 -2.34
CA ASP A 304 7.99 16.78 -2.01
C ASP A 304 7.89 18.08 -1.19
N THR A 305 7.08 19.03 -1.63
CA THR A 305 6.81 20.29 -0.90
C THR A 305 6.27 20.03 0.52
N MET A 306 5.39 19.06 0.68
CA MET A 306 4.83 18.68 1.98
C MET A 306 5.86 17.99 2.89
N ASN A 307 6.76 17.20 2.32
CA ASN A 307 7.84 16.56 3.04
C ASN A 307 8.88 17.59 3.51
N ASP A 308 9.20 18.58 2.70
CA ASP A 308 10.14 19.65 3.06
C ASP A 308 9.65 20.46 4.27
N GLN A 309 8.38 20.69 4.41
CA GLN A 309 7.79 21.32 5.60
C GLN A 309 7.93 20.47 6.88
N LYS A 310 7.95 19.14 6.74
CA LYS A 310 8.16 18.20 7.86
C LYS A 310 9.64 17.86 8.13
N SER A 311 10.52 18.09 7.17
CA SER A 311 11.90 17.58 7.16
C SER A 311 12.94 18.41 7.92
N GLN A 312 12.52 19.33 8.79
CA GLN A 312 13.43 19.82 9.85
C GLN A 312 13.71 18.75 10.94
N GLU A 313 12.99 17.64 10.96
CA GLU A 313 13.35 16.45 11.75
C GLU A 313 14.34 15.59 10.96
N LYS A 314 15.49 15.32 11.57
CA LYS A 314 16.63 14.57 10.98
C LYS A 314 16.15 13.32 10.25
N ARG A 315 16.34 13.29 8.93
CA ARG A 315 16.18 12.09 8.12
C ARG A 315 17.27 11.08 8.51
N ASP A 316 16.87 9.82 8.71
CA ASP A 316 17.86 8.77 8.95
C ASP A 316 18.72 8.56 7.69
N PRO A 317 20.05 8.55 7.80
CA PRO A 317 20.93 8.30 6.67
C PRO A 317 20.62 6.94 6.04
N GLY A 318 20.41 6.89 4.71
CA GLY A 318 20.10 5.67 3.97
C GLY A 318 18.60 5.30 3.96
N SER A 319 17.72 6.20 4.43
CA SER A 319 16.27 6.03 4.23
C SER A 319 15.91 6.04 2.74
N SER A 320 14.82 5.37 2.37
CA SER A 320 14.30 5.38 0.99
C SER A 320 14.09 6.81 0.48
N ALA A 321 13.62 7.73 1.31
CA ALA A 321 13.44 9.13 0.96
C ALA A 321 14.75 9.83 0.55
N GLN A 322 15.87 9.56 1.25
CA GLN A 322 17.18 10.12 0.87
C GLN A 322 17.66 9.55 -0.47
N ILE A 323 17.50 8.25 -0.69
CA ILE A 323 17.88 7.59 -1.96
C ILE A 323 17.05 8.17 -3.11
N PHE A 324 15.76 8.41 -2.90
CA PHE A 324 14.89 9.02 -3.91
C PHE A 324 15.24 10.47 -4.21
N GLU A 325 15.60 11.30 -3.23
CA GLU A 325 16.05 12.67 -3.47
C GLU A 325 17.36 12.74 -4.28
N GLU A 326 18.32 11.89 -3.95
CA GLU A 326 19.55 11.79 -4.73
C GLU A 326 19.27 11.29 -6.14
N GLY A 327 18.36 10.33 -6.32
CA GLY A 327 17.90 9.81 -7.59
C GLY A 327 17.13 10.86 -8.41
N ALA A 328 16.22 11.61 -7.81
CA ALA A 328 15.44 12.64 -8.47
C ALA A 328 16.31 13.75 -9.09
N ASN A 329 17.38 14.14 -8.41
CA ASN A 329 18.31 15.15 -8.93
C ASN A 329 19.15 14.67 -10.11
N MET A 330 19.25 13.36 -10.33
CA MET A 330 20.02 12.75 -11.44
C MET A 330 19.14 12.19 -12.55
N ASP A 331 17.84 12.03 -12.32
CA ASP A 331 16.89 11.46 -13.29
C ASP A 331 16.26 12.55 -14.16
N LEU A 332 16.95 12.91 -15.23
CA LEU A 332 16.52 13.94 -16.17
C LEU A 332 15.33 13.51 -17.04
N GLU A 333 14.95 12.23 -17.05
CA GLU A 333 13.82 11.70 -17.81
C GLU A 333 12.54 11.60 -16.98
N TYR A 334 12.65 11.75 -15.67
CA TYR A 334 11.51 11.68 -14.76
C TYR A 334 10.56 12.85 -14.93
N ASP A 335 9.28 12.54 -15.10
CA ASP A 335 8.21 13.52 -15.13
C ASP A 335 7.41 13.48 -13.84
N PRO A 336 7.49 14.50 -12.98
CA PRO A 336 6.82 14.49 -11.68
C PRO A 336 5.31 14.76 -11.75
N TYR A 337 4.73 14.88 -12.95
CA TYR A 337 3.33 15.24 -13.14
C TYR A 337 2.51 14.09 -13.71
N PRO A 338 1.31 13.83 -13.16
CA PRO A 338 0.40 12.85 -13.74
C PRO A 338 -0.13 13.33 -15.09
N GLY A 339 -0.47 12.40 -15.98
CA GLY A 339 -1.02 12.75 -17.28
C GLY A 339 -1.71 11.60 -18.00
N ALA A 340 -2.58 11.90 -18.95
CA ALA A 340 -3.39 10.93 -19.66
C ALA A 340 -4.16 10.01 -18.68
N ILE A 341 -4.86 10.64 -17.73
CA ILE A 341 -5.68 9.93 -16.74
C ILE A 341 -7.13 9.94 -17.20
N TYR A 342 -7.80 8.80 -17.13
CA TYR A 342 -9.22 8.67 -17.42
C TYR A 342 -9.96 8.00 -16.27
N ILE A 343 -10.93 8.72 -15.66
CA ILE A 343 -11.75 8.26 -14.53
C ILE A 343 -13.21 8.29 -14.99
N HIS A 344 -13.86 7.11 -14.99
CA HIS A 344 -15.23 7.01 -15.47
C HIS A 344 -15.98 5.78 -14.95
N ASP A 345 -17.29 5.83 -14.99
CA ASP A 345 -18.19 4.72 -14.66
C ASP A 345 -17.96 4.09 -13.25
N ASN A 346 -17.34 4.83 -12.33
CA ASN A 346 -17.20 4.36 -10.95
C ASN A 346 -18.46 4.65 -10.14
N THR A 347 -18.65 3.90 -9.09
CA THR A 347 -19.74 4.10 -8.11
C THR A 347 -19.16 4.61 -6.81
N TYR A 348 -19.72 5.70 -6.29
CA TYR A 348 -19.26 6.35 -5.07
C TYR A 348 -20.35 6.27 -3.99
N GLY A 349 -19.93 5.89 -2.77
CA GLY A 349 -20.78 6.00 -1.60
C GLY A 349 -20.98 7.46 -1.16
N GLU A 350 -21.79 7.65 -0.13
CA GLU A 350 -21.96 8.96 0.47
C GLU A 350 -20.63 9.47 1.04
N VAL A 351 -20.32 10.74 0.77
CA VAL A 351 -19.14 11.39 1.35
C VAL A 351 -19.29 11.45 2.86
N SER A 352 -18.33 10.92 3.60
CA SER A 352 -18.31 11.04 5.05
C SER A 352 -18.40 12.52 5.45
N TRP A 353 -19.34 12.87 6.32
CA TRP A 353 -19.54 14.26 6.75
C TRP A 353 -18.29 14.90 7.40
N LEU A 354 -17.37 14.09 7.92
CA LEU A 354 -16.10 14.54 8.51
C LEU A 354 -14.93 13.80 7.87
N PRO A 355 -13.91 14.52 7.35
CA PRO A 355 -12.67 13.88 6.86
C PRO A 355 -11.87 13.29 8.02
N ASN A 356 -10.87 12.52 7.71
CA ASN A 356 -9.93 12.03 8.72
C ASN A 356 -9.01 13.18 9.19
N LEU A 357 -9.29 13.75 10.34
CA LEU A 357 -8.55 14.90 10.89
C LEU A 357 -7.19 14.51 11.51
N SER A 358 -6.80 13.26 11.48
CA SER A 358 -5.47 12.85 11.94
C SER A 358 -4.35 13.22 10.96
N ASN A 359 -4.69 13.66 9.76
CA ASN A 359 -3.74 14.09 8.73
C ASN A 359 -4.01 15.52 8.24
N GLU A 360 -2.99 16.16 7.64
CA GLU A 360 -3.06 17.56 7.21
C GLU A 360 -4.04 17.76 6.03
N PHE A 361 -4.13 16.80 5.11
CA PHE A 361 -5.10 16.86 4.01
C PHE A 361 -6.53 16.85 4.52
N GLY A 362 -6.87 16.02 5.49
CA GLY A 362 -8.19 16.02 6.07
C GLY A 362 -8.55 17.36 6.74
N LYS A 363 -7.59 17.99 7.42
CA LYS A 363 -7.76 19.35 7.98
C LYS A 363 -7.92 20.40 6.89
N LEU A 364 -7.08 20.35 5.84
CA LEU A 364 -7.16 21.23 4.67
C LEU A 364 -8.53 21.10 3.99
N PHE A 365 -9.02 19.89 3.79
CA PHE A 365 -10.31 19.64 3.13
C PHE A 365 -11.49 20.13 3.99
N LEU A 366 -11.44 19.94 5.29
CA LEU A 366 -12.46 20.51 6.17
C LEU A 366 -12.44 22.06 6.12
N TRP A 367 -11.27 22.67 6.08
CA TRP A 367 -11.15 24.12 6.01
C TRP A 367 -11.60 24.68 4.64
N LYS A 368 -11.21 24.07 3.53
CA LYS A 368 -11.51 24.56 2.17
C LYS A 368 -12.94 24.22 1.71
N PHE A 369 -13.43 23.03 2.03
CA PHE A 369 -14.71 22.52 1.52
C PHE A 369 -15.81 22.42 2.60
N GLY A 370 -15.44 22.53 3.89
CA GLY A 370 -16.38 22.27 4.97
C GLY A 370 -16.91 20.84 4.94
N PHE A 371 -18.25 20.69 4.95
CA PHE A 371 -18.91 19.39 4.89
C PHE A 371 -19.28 18.97 3.46
N ASP A 372 -19.03 19.81 2.49
CA ASP A 372 -19.38 19.61 1.08
C ASP A 372 -18.14 19.29 0.25
N ARG A 373 -17.52 18.14 0.54
CA ARG A 373 -16.23 17.77 -0.02
C ARG A 373 -16.33 17.02 -1.36
N PRO A 374 -15.36 17.19 -2.27
CA PRO A 374 -15.29 16.42 -3.49
C PRO A 374 -14.97 14.95 -3.21
N GLN A 375 -15.40 14.05 -4.09
CA GLN A 375 -15.00 12.66 -4.13
C GLN A 375 -13.71 12.46 -4.93
N ILE A 376 -13.46 13.34 -5.90
CA ILE A 376 -12.29 13.27 -6.77
C ILE A 376 -11.56 14.61 -6.74
N ILE A 377 -10.25 14.58 -6.56
CA ILE A 377 -9.40 15.76 -6.66
C ILE A 377 -8.26 15.57 -7.66
N TRP A 378 -7.86 16.68 -8.24
CA TRP A 378 -6.56 16.85 -8.88
C TRP A 378 -5.83 18.03 -8.23
N ASP A 379 -4.52 17.91 -7.99
CA ASP A 379 -3.73 18.99 -7.38
C ASP A 379 -3.61 20.23 -8.27
N GLY A 380 -3.86 20.11 -9.58
CA GLY A 380 -3.83 21.22 -10.52
C GLY A 380 -2.42 21.68 -10.90
N MET A 381 -1.39 20.97 -10.51
CA MET A 381 -0.02 21.34 -10.82
C MET A 381 0.32 20.94 -12.26
N VAL A 382 0.58 21.95 -13.11
CA VAL A 382 0.95 21.78 -14.50
C VAL A 382 2.07 22.75 -14.84
N PRO A 383 3.22 22.29 -15.31
CA PRO A 383 4.29 23.18 -15.74
C PRO A 383 3.92 23.90 -17.06
N GLU A 384 4.42 25.12 -17.23
CA GLU A 384 4.10 25.96 -18.39
C GLU A 384 4.41 25.30 -19.74
N ASN A 385 5.45 24.48 -19.81
CA ASN A 385 5.84 23.78 -21.03
C ASN A 385 4.85 22.69 -21.47
N TYR A 386 3.85 22.34 -20.63
CA TYR A 386 2.77 21.40 -20.97
C TYR A 386 1.53 22.12 -21.55
N LEU A 387 1.54 23.42 -21.55
CA LEU A 387 0.49 24.21 -22.20
C LEU A 387 0.82 24.41 -23.69
N LEU A 388 -0.20 24.25 -24.51
CA LEU A 388 -0.12 24.60 -25.93
C LEU A 388 -0.08 26.14 -26.10
N SER A 389 0.26 26.60 -27.29
CA SER A 389 0.36 28.05 -27.63
C SER A 389 -0.94 28.85 -27.40
N ASN A 390 -2.08 28.17 -27.32
CA ASN A 390 -3.40 28.76 -27.02
C ASN A 390 -3.75 28.68 -25.51
N ASN A 391 -2.81 28.35 -24.66
CA ASN A 391 -2.99 28.14 -23.21
C ASN A 391 -3.90 26.96 -22.82
N THR A 392 -4.17 26.01 -23.72
CA THR A 392 -4.84 24.76 -23.39
C THR A 392 -3.83 23.70 -23.01
N LEU A 393 -4.21 22.79 -22.13
CA LEU A 393 -3.36 21.67 -21.73
C LEU A 393 -3.14 20.72 -22.92
N ASN A 394 -1.88 20.31 -23.12
CA ASN A 394 -1.55 19.28 -24.09
C ASN A 394 -2.32 17.97 -23.74
N PRO A 395 -2.99 17.35 -24.73
CA PRO A 395 -3.78 16.12 -24.49
C PRO A 395 -3.02 15.00 -23.77
N ASP A 396 -1.71 14.90 -23.94
CA ASP A 396 -0.87 13.89 -23.26
C ASP A 396 -0.84 14.04 -21.73
N TYR A 397 -1.26 15.21 -21.22
CA TYR A 397 -1.33 15.53 -19.78
C TYR A 397 -2.76 15.70 -19.28
N LYS A 398 -3.76 15.44 -20.14
CA LYS A 398 -5.16 15.65 -19.80
C LYS A 398 -5.59 14.71 -18.67
N ILE A 399 -6.26 15.27 -17.68
CA ILE A 399 -6.99 14.53 -16.66
C ILE A 399 -8.46 14.57 -17.08
N CYS A 400 -9.00 13.41 -17.42
CA CYS A 400 -10.34 13.24 -17.91
C CYS A 400 -11.21 12.58 -16.84
N ILE A 401 -12.24 13.27 -16.36
CA ILE A 401 -13.19 12.74 -15.37
C ILE A 401 -14.59 12.80 -15.99
N GLN A 402 -15.16 11.62 -16.25
CA GLN A 402 -16.48 11.46 -16.83
C GLN A 402 -17.39 10.69 -15.86
N GLU A 403 -17.77 11.37 -14.77
CA GLU A 403 -18.60 10.81 -13.70
C GLU A 403 -19.89 11.61 -13.55
N VAL A 404 -20.98 10.93 -13.26
CA VAL A 404 -22.30 11.57 -13.10
C VAL A 404 -22.65 11.73 -11.63
N GLY A 405 -22.96 12.97 -11.22
CA GLY A 405 -23.39 13.27 -9.85
C GLY A 405 -22.27 13.19 -8.81
N VAL A 406 -21.02 13.22 -9.23
CA VAL A 406 -19.82 13.15 -8.40
C VAL A 406 -19.20 14.54 -8.31
N LYS A 407 -18.87 15.00 -7.10
CA LYS A 407 -18.18 16.26 -6.89
C LYS A 407 -16.69 16.11 -7.17
N THR A 408 -16.16 17.03 -7.95
CA THR A 408 -14.76 17.09 -8.32
C THR A 408 -14.13 18.41 -7.94
N ALA A 409 -12.81 18.48 -7.78
CA ALA A 409 -12.12 19.75 -7.59
C ALA A 409 -10.69 19.73 -8.15
N ILE A 410 -10.25 20.91 -8.61
CA ILE A 410 -8.84 21.22 -8.83
C ILE A 410 -8.36 22.04 -7.66
N LEU A 411 -7.30 21.61 -7.00
CA LEU A 411 -6.83 22.21 -5.75
C LEU A 411 -6.02 23.49 -5.94
N ASP A 412 -5.41 23.71 -7.12
CA ASP A 412 -4.45 24.80 -7.36
C ASP A 412 -3.29 24.80 -6.35
N ALA A 413 -2.69 23.63 -6.17
CA ALA A 413 -1.67 23.43 -5.13
C ALA A 413 -0.40 24.27 -5.34
N ALA A 414 -0.08 24.63 -6.59
CA ALA A 414 1.04 25.52 -6.92
C ALA A 414 0.88 26.95 -6.36
N ASN A 415 -0.37 27.38 -6.08
CA ASN A 415 -0.71 28.70 -5.56
C ASN A 415 -1.30 28.62 -4.15
N ASP A 416 -0.77 27.77 -3.28
CA ASP A 416 -1.21 27.59 -1.90
C ASP A 416 -2.73 27.37 -1.75
N PHE A 417 -3.34 26.70 -2.74
CA PHE A 417 -4.77 26.40 -2.80
C PHE A 417 -5.69 27.66 -2.85
N GLU A 418 -5.19 28.78 -3.36
CA GLU A 418 -5.96 30.02 -3.45
C GLU A 418 -6.95 30.02 -4.62
N GLY A 419 -6.59 29.41 -5.75
CA GLY A 419 -7.38 29.29 -6.97
C GLY A 419 -8.20 28.01 -7.08
N LEU A 420 -8.58 27.40 -5.94
CA LEU A 420 -9.36 26.17 -5.91
C LEU A 420 -10.66 26.30 -6.70
N VAL A 421 -10.91 25.32 -7.61
CA VAL A 421 -12.12 25.26 -8.45
C VAL A 421 -12.88 23.98 -8.14
N THR A 422 -14.18 24.11 -7.86
CA THR A 422 -15.10 22.97 -7.70
C THR A 422 -15.87 22.71 -8.99
N ASP A 423 -16.07 21.44 -9.33
CA ASP A 423 -16.78 20.95 -10.51
C ASP A 423 -16.34 21.64 -11.83
N PRO A 424 -15.02 21.62 -12.13
CA PRO A 424 -14.48 22.36 -13.24
C PRO A 424 -14.89 21.76 -14.61
N GLU A 425 -15.27 22.62 -15.54
CA GLU A 425 -15.53 22.23 -16.95
C GLU A 425 -14.30 21.61 -17.63
N SER A 426 -13.09 21.89 -17.13
CA SER A 426 -11.83 21.38 -17.68
C SER A 426 -11.68 19.87 -17.61
N PHE A 427 -12.49 19.18 -16.80
CA PHE A 427 -12.55 17.72 -16.79
C PHE A 427 -13.47 17.13 -17.88
N ASN A 428 -14.17 17.94 -18.64
CA ASN A 428 -14.98 17.45 -19.74
C ASN A 428 -14.08 16.85 -20.82
N CYS A 429 -14.22 15.55 -20.99
CA CYS A 429 -13.56 14.81 -22.04
C CYS A 429 -14.43 14.88 -23.29
N GLU A 430 -14.02 15.61 -24.29
CA GLU A 430 -14.56 15.39 -25.61
C GLU A 430 -14.11 13.99 -26.05
N THR A 431 -15.06 13.11 -26.28
CA THR A 431 -14.89 11.75 -26.78
C THR A 431 -14.35 11.74 -28.21
#